data_858994ecdf19316f3e5423ef0d855e85
#
_entry.id   858994ecdf19316f3e5423ef0d855e85
#
_cell.length_a   1.000
_cell.length_b   1.000
_cell.length_c   1.000
_cell.angle_alpha   90.00
_cell.angle_beta   90.00
_cell.angle_gamma   90.00
#
_symmetry.space_group_name_H-M   'P 1'
#
loop_
_entity.id
_entity.type
_entity.pdbx_description
1 polymer ?
#
loop_
_entity_poly.entity_id
_entity_poly.type
_entity_poly.pdbx_seq_one_letter_code
_entity_poly.pdbx_strand_id
1 'polypeptide(L)'
;MAFESLTDEFIEALISSPKKVINPKAREVLKPGHKQINYIVHALDESGHDFQLFIRQNLAAGMEDDFSCGLLWDAPNGETLILCRYNGSSHIHRNKIENKTLELSFHIHRATKKYITSNQNPDGFAYETDRYQTLDEALVCLISDCNIEGFGSSPKANNQLDLFK
;
A
#
# COMPACT_ATOMS: atom_id res chain seq x y z
N MET A 1 -4.54 3.66 -22.53
CA MET A 1 -3.91 3.59 -21.21
C MET A 1 -3.25 2.25 -21.01
N ALA A 2 -2.15 2.24 -20.30
CA ALA A 2 -1.30 1.05 -20.19
C ALA A 2 -1.93 -0.12 -19.45
N PHE A 3 -2.95 0.13 -18.63
CA PHE A 3 -3.54 -0.90 -17.78
C PHE A 3 -4.97 -1.27 -18.16
N GLU A 4 -5.44 -0.86 -19.31
CA GLU A 4 -6.83 -1.11 -19.73
C GLU A 4 -7.18 -2.59 -19.86
N SER A 5 -6.19 -3.44 -20.14
CA SER A 5 -6.40 -4.87 -20.28
C SER A 5 -6.36 -5.64 -18.96
N LEU A 6 -6.05 -4.98 -17.85
CA LEU A 6 -5.99 -5.65 -16.56
C LEU A 6 -7.39 -6.04 -16.10
N THR A 7 -7.49 -7.22 -15.51
CA THR A 7 -8.73 -7.69 -14.88
C THR A 7 -8.61 -7.58 -13.36
N ASP A 8 -9.74 -7.54 -12.67
CA ASP A 8 -9.73 -7.56 -11.21
C ASP A 8 -9.08 -8.85 -10.69
N GLU A 9 -9.26 -9.96 -11.40
CA GLU A 9 -8.65 -11.24 -11.04
C GLU A 9 -7.12 -11.18 -11.11
N PHE A 10 -6.57 -10.52 -12.13
CA PHE A 10 -5.13 -10.35 -12.25
C PHE A 10 -4.59 -9.43 -11.16
N ILE A 11 -5.29 -8.33 -10.86
CA ILE A 11 -4.93 -7.42 -9.76
C ILE A 11 -4.92 -8.18 -8.45
N GLU A 12 -5.95 -9.01 -8.19
CA GLU A 12 -6.00 -9.83 -6.99
C GLU A 12 -4.82 -10.81 -6.92
N ALA A 13 -4.47 -11.41 -8.02
CA ALA A 13 -3.33 -12.33 -8.08
C ALA A 13 -2.02 -11.62 -7.76
N LEU A 14 -1.82 -10.40 -8.27
CA LEU A 14 -0.65 -9.59 -7.95
C LEU A 14 -0.60 -9.26 -6.45
N ILE A 15 -1.74 -8.93 -5.86
CA ILE A 15 -1.81 -8.59 -4.44
C ILE A 15 -1.49 -9.81 -3.57
N SER A 16 -2.08 -10.96 -3.88
CA SER A 16 -2.02 -12.13 -3.00
C SER A 16 -0.82 -13.04 -3.23
N SER A 17 -0.10 -12.90 -4.34
CA SER A 17 1.05 -13.77 -4.63
C SER A 17 2.16 -13.62 -3.59
N PRO A 18 2.88 -14.71 -3.27
CA PRO A 18 3.99 -14.64 -2.30
C PRO A 18 5.10 -13.71 -2.77
N LYS A 19 5.59 -12.88 -1.86
CA LYS A 19 6.59 -11.85 -2.14
C LYS A 19 7.64 -11.79 -1.04
N LYS A 20 8.79 -11.20 -1.36
CA LYS A 20 9.87 -11.01 -0.40
C LYS A 20 10.45 -9.61 -0.53
N VAL A 21 10.66 -8.96 0.63
CA VAL A 21 11.44 -7.72 0.71
C VAL A 21 12.90 -8.07 0.54
N ILE A 22 13.59 -7.39 -0.38
CA ILE A 22 15.01 -7.67 -0.65
C ILE A 22 15.94 -6.65 -0.01
N ASN A 23 15.43 -5.51 0.47
CA ASN A 23 16.21 -4.49 1.17
C ASN A 23 15.58 -4.15 2.53
N PRO A 24 15.52 -5.10 3.48
CA PRO A 24 14.82 -4.88 4.75
C PRO A 24 15.43 -3.78 5.62
N LYS A 25 16.64 -3.33 5.30
CA LYS A 25 17.32 -2.25 6.02
C LYS A 25 17.15 -0.89 5.32
N ALA A 26 16.16 -0.75 4.44
CA ALA A 26 15.86 0.51 3.80
C ALA A 26 15.71 1.63 4.83
N ARG A 27 16.22 2.80 4.50
CA ARG A 27 16.25 3.94 5.43
C ARG A 27 15.08 4.88 5.20
N GLU A 28 14.66 5.50 6.28
CA GLU A 28 13.71 6.61 6.21
C GLU A 28 14.32 7.77 5.46
N VAL A 29 13.52 8.39 4.60
CA VAL A 29 13.85 9.65 3.96
C VAL A 29 12.96 10.71 4.60
N LEU A 30 13.59 11.72 5.21
CA LEU A 30 12.89 12.85 5.80
C LEU A 30 12.65 13.90 4.73
N LYS A 31 11.39 14.26 4.56
CA LYS A 31 10.95 15.34 3.68
C LYS A 31 10.26 16.42 4.51
N PRO A 32 10.09 17.64 4.00
CA PRO A 32 9.38 18.67 4.77
C PRO A 32 8.00 18.16 5.23
N GLY A 33 7.84 18.03 6.54
CA GLY A 33 6.57 17.66 7.16
C GLY A 33 6.24 16.18 7.20
N HIS A 34 7.03 15.30 6.57
CA HIS A 34 6.74 13.86 6.60
C HIS A 34 7.99 13.01 6.40
N LYS A 35 7.88 11.74 6.75
CA LYS A 35 8.90 10.73 6.48
C LYS A 35 8.35 9.67 5.53
N GLN A 36 9.25 9.06 4.77
CA GLN A 36 8.91 8.01 3.83
C GLN A 36 9.96 6.92 3.84
N ILE A 37 9.52 5.66 3.71
CA ILE A 37 10.39 4.51 3.52
C ILE A 37 9.88 3.77 2.29
N ASN A 38 10.79 3.36 1.40
CA ASN A 38 10.46 2.54 0.24
C ASN A 38 11.25 1.25 0.30
N TYR A 39 10.54 0.13 0.23
CA TYR A 39 11.15 -1.20 0.17
C TYR A 39 10.99 -1.76 -1.23
N ILE A 40 12.02 -2.47 -1.68
CA ILE A 40 11.99 -3.22 -2.93
C ILE A 40 11.46 -4.61 -2.62
N VAL A 41 10.47 -5.06 -3.38
CA VAL A 41 9.76 -6.32 -3.14
C VAL A 41 9.72 -7.11 -4.44
N HIS A 42 10.05 -8.38 -4.38
CA HIS A 42 10.02 -9.26 -5.55
C HIS A 42 9.06 -10.41 -5.34
N ALA A 43 8.41 -10.84 -6.41
CA ALA A 43 7.62 -12.06 -6.39
C ALA A 43 8.51 -13.26 -6.10
N LEU A 44 8.00 -14.21 -5.32
CA LEU A 44 8.69 -15.47 -5.04
C LEU A 44 8.40 -16.53 -6.08
N ASP A 45 7.37 -16.34 -6.91
CA ASP A 45 7.04 -17.26 -7.99
C ASP A 45 7.88 -16.95 -9.25
N GLU A 46 7.61 -17.69 -10.33
CA GLU A 46 8.36 -17.57 -11.58
C GLU A 46 7.94 -16.38 -12.44
N SER A 47 6.96 -15.59 -11.98
CA SER A 47 6.45 -14.45 -12.75
C SER A 47 7.49 -13.37 -12.99
N GLY A 48 8.43 -13.21 -12.04
CA GLY A 48 9.41 -12.14 -12.09
C GLY A 48 8.84 -10.76 -11.80
N HIS A 49 7.64 -10.67 -11.23
CA HIS A 49 7.03 -9.38 -10.91
C HIS A 49 7.82 -8.63 -9.85
N ASP A 50 7.95 -7.33 -10.06
CA ASP A 50 8.61 -6.41 -9.14
C ASP A 50 7.61 -5.45 -8.54
N PHE A 51 7.80 -5.16 -7.25
CA PHE A 51 6.91 -4.28 -6.50
C PHE A 51 7.74 -3.35 -5.62
N GLN A 52 7.06 -2.33 -5.11
CA GLN A 52 7.60 -1.47 -4.04
C GLN A 52 6.56 -1.38 -2.94
N LEU A 53 7.01 -1.49 -1.70
CA LEU A 53 6.16 -1.21 -0.53
C LEU A 53 6.57 0.15 -0.01
N PHE A 54 5.64 1.08 0.07
CA PHE A 54 5.92 2.41 0.59
C PHE A 54 5.20 2.65 1.92
N ILE A 55 5.85 3.43 2.79
CA ILE A 55 5.29 3.88 4.05
C ILE A 55 5.51 5.39 4.11
N ARG A 56 4.47 6.14 4.43
CA ARG A 56 4.52 7.59 4.55
C ARG A 56 3.76 8.02 5.79
N GLN A 57 4.35 8.94 6.56
CA GLN A 57 3.73 9.42 7.79
C GLN A 57 4.00 10.91 7.98
N ASN A 58 2.98 11.64 8.40
CA ASN A 58 3.09 13.04 8.79
C ASN A 58 3.81 13.14 10.14
N LEU A 59 4.79 14.04 10.25
CA LEU A 59 5.60 14.21 11.47
C LEU A 59 5.06 15.30 12.40
N ALA A 60 4.03 16.04 12.00
CA ALA A 60 3.48 17.08 12.84
C ALA A 60 2.78 16.50 14.06
N ALA A 61 2.92 17.17 15.21
CA ALA A 61 2.24 16.75 16.43
C ALA A 61 0.72 16.77 16.22
N GLY A 62 0.06 15.71 16.68
CA GLY A 62 -1.39 15.57 16.51
C GLY A 62 -1.82 15.02 15.15
N MET A 63 -0.87 14.71 14.27
CA MET A 63 -1.16 14.20 12.93
C MET A 63 -0.75 12.73 12.75
N GLU A 64 -0.77 11.97 13.83
CA GLU A 64 -0.39 10.56 13.83
C GLU A 64 -1.29 9.71 12.91
N ASP A 65 -2.53 10.15 12.70
CA ASP A 65 -3.48 9.46 11.82
C ASP A 65 -3.35 9.87 10.35
N ASP A 66 -2.41 10.75 10.02
CA ASP A 66 -2.11 11.10 8.64
C ASP A 66 -0.95 10.23 8.14
N PHE A 67 -1.29 9.06 7.66
CA PHE A 67 -0.33 8.10 7.15
C PHE A 67 -0.91 7.32 5.97
N SER A 68 -0.02 6.71 5.21
CA SER A 68 -0.39 5.70 4.23
C SER A 68 0.73 4.68 4.09
N CYS A 69 0.38 3.45 3.84
CA CYS A 69 1.30 2.43 3.38
C CYS A 69 0.63 1.65 2.26
N GLY A 70 1.41 1.20 1.31
CA GLY A 70 0.82 0.55 0.15
C GLY A 70 1.80 -0.27 -0.65
N LEU A 71 1.25 -0.99 -1.61
CA LEU A 71 2.00 -1.83 -2.53
C LEU A 71 1.82 -1.30 -3.94
N LEU A 72 2.94 -1.02 -4.59
CA LEU A 72 3.01 -0.53 -5.96
C LEU A 72 3.61 -1.63 -6.83
N TRP A 73 3.02 -1.88 -7.99
CA TRP A 73 3.54 -2.82 -8.97
C TRP A 73 4.34 -2.06 -10.03
N ASP A 74 5.58 -2.50 -10.26
CA ASP A 74 6.42 -2.03 -11.37
C ASP A 74 6.10 -2.90 -12.57
N ALA A 75 5.25 -2.40 -13.45
CA ALA A 75 4.79 -3.18 -14.59
C ALA A 75 5.88 -3.34 -15.66
N PRO A 76 5.83 -4.42 -16.46
CA PRO A 76 6.82 -4.64 -17.52
C PRO A 76 6.91 -3.54 -18.55
N ASN A 77 5.84 -2.76 -18.73
CA ASN A 77 5.81 -1.63 -19.67
C ASN A 77 6.51 -0.37 -19.17
N GLY A 78 7.12 -0.42 -17.97
CA GLY A 78 7.80 0.72 -17.37
C GLY A 78 6.90 1.65 -16.56
N GLU A 79 5.61 1.39 -16.51
CA GLU A 79 4.67 2.17 -15.71
C GLU A 79 4.46 1.53 -14.35
N THR A 80 3.89 2.28 -13.41
CA THR A 80 3.62 1.80 -12.05
C THR A 80 2.12 1.86 -11.77
N LEU A 81 1.67 0.92 -10.93
CA LEU A 81 0.27 0.86 -10.50
C LEU A 81 0.22 0.62 -9.01
N ILE A 82 -0.41 1.52 -8.27
CA ILE A 82 -0.68 1.26 -6.85
C ILE A 82 -1.80 0.23 -6.77
N LEU A 83 -1.48 -0.95 -6.25
CA LEU A 83 -2.43 -2.05 -6.14
C LEU A 83 -3.36 -1.89 -4.95
N CYS A 84 -2.82 -1.44 -3.82
CA CYS A 84 -3.58 -1.17 -2.61
C CYS A 84 -2.84 -0.15 -1.76
N ARG A 85 -3.61 0.59 -0.95
CA ARG A 85 -3.05 1.63 -0.08
C ARG A 85 -3.91 1.72 1.17
N TYR A 86 -3.26 1.53 2.31
CA TYR A 86 -3.89 1.50 3.63
C TYR A 86 -3.69 2.88 4.26
N ASN A 87 -4.77 3.65 4.38
CA ASN A 87 -4.72 5.04 4.79
C ASN A 87 -5.23 5.24 6.21
N GLY A 88 -4.67 6.26 6.87
CA GLY A 88 -5.20 6.77 8.13
C GLY A 88 -6.48 7.56 7.94
N SER A 89 -6.99 8.10 9.05
CA SER A 89 -8.32 8.73 9.10
C SER A 89 -8.29 10.25 8.91
N SER A 90 -7.18 10.80 8.45
CA SER A 90 -6.99 12.26 8.42
C SER A 90 -7.71 12.97 7.27
N HIS A 91 -8.23 12.25 6.30
CA HIS A 91 -8.86 12.82 5.10
C HIS A 91 -10.22 12.22 4.84
N ILE A 92 -11.12 13.06 4.32
CA ILE A 92 -12.38 12.61 3.74
C ILE A 92 -12.07 12.11 2.32
N HIS A 93 -12.59 10.95 1.97
CA HIS A 93 -12.41 10.38 0.64
C HIS A 93 -13.75 10.20 -0.06
N ARG A 94 -13.78 10.43 -1.36
CA ARG A 94 -14.98 10.20 -2.17
C ARG A 94 -14.69 9.18 -3.26
N ASN A 95 -15.47 8.11 -3.27
CA ASN A 95 -15.51 7.15 -4.36
C ASN A 95 -16.31 7.77 -5.52
N LYS A 96 -15.60 8.31 -6.51
CA LYS A 96 -16.22 9.15 -7.55
C LYS A 96 -17.23 8.39 -8.39
N ILE A 97 -16.94 7.14 -8.75
CA ILE A 97 -17.84 6.35 -9.59
C ILE A 97 -19.11 5.98 -8.83
N GLU A 98 -18.98 5.54 -7.58
CA GLU A 98 -20.10 5.16 -6.73
C GLU A 98 -20.82 6.36 -6.13
N ASN A 99 -20.20 7.55 -6.22
CA ASN A 99 -20.71 8.77 -5.61
C ASN A 99 -20.94 8.61 -4.11
N LYS A 100 -20.00 7.97 -3.43
CA LYS A 100 -20.08 7.70 -2.00
C LYS A 100 -18.91 8.36 -1.29
N THR A 101 -19.22 9.14 -0.24
CA THR A 101 -18.22 9.79 0.59
C THR A 101 -17.91 8.94 1.81
N LEU A 102 -16.62 8.71 2.07
CA LEU A 102 -16.13 8.14 3.31
C LEU A 102 -15.71 9.30 4.21
N GLU A 103 -16.32 9.38 5.38
CA GLU A 103 -15.98 10.42 6.35
C GLU A 103 -14.59 10.16 6.92
N LEU A 104 -14.14 10.94 7.90
CA LEU A 104 -12.84 10.77 8.54
C LEU A 104 -12.75 9.38 9.19
N SER A 105 -12.31 8.40 8.42
CA SER A 105 -12.21 7.01 8.83
C SER A 105 -10.95 6.38 8.23
N PHE A 106 -10.44 5.35 8.91
CA PHE A 106 -9.41 4.51 8.32
C PHE A 106 -10.01 3.81 7.11
N HIS A 107 -9.31 3.81 6.00
CA HIS A 107 -9.84 3.26 4.76
C HIS A 107 -8.73 2.67 3.90
N ILE A 108 -9.12 1.68 3.09
CA ILE A 108 -8.20 0.96 2.21
C ILE A 108 -8.59 1.27 0.77
N HIS A 109 -7.63 1.78 0.01
CA HIS A 109 -7.75 1.96 -1.44
C HIS A 109 -7.33 0.69 -2.16
N ARG A 110 -7.95 0.45 -3.30
CA ARG A 110 -7.64 -0.69 -4.14
C ARG A 110 -7.76 -0.34 -5.60
N ALA A 111 -6.80 -0.79 -6.40
CA ALA A 111 -6.90 -0.69 -7.85
C ALA A 111 -8.01 -1.61 -8.35
N THR A 112 -8.84 -1.10 -9.23
CA THR A 112 -9.93 -1.86 -9.83
C THR A 112 -10.00 -1.56 -11.34
N LYS A 113 -10.43 -2.55 -12.11
CA LYS A 113 -10.66 -2.37 -13.53
C LYS A 113 -11.64 -1.22 -13.79
N LYS A 114 -12.67 -1.12 -12.98
CA LYS A 114 -13.69 -0.09 -13.11
C LYS A 114 -13.09 1.32 -13.06
N TYR A 115 -12.20 1.58 -12.09
CA TYR A 115 -11.54 2.87 -11.99
C TYR A 115 -10.48 3.08 -13.06
N ILE A 116 -9.72 2.05 -13.40
CA ILE A 116 -8.72 2.12 -14.46
C ILE A 116 -9.36 2.51 -15.81
N THR A 117 -10.47 1.86 -16.16
CA THR A 117 -11.12 2.08 -17.46
C THR A 117 -12.02 3.29 -17.49
N SER A 118 -12.33 3.89 -16.34
CA SER A 118 -13.20 5.08 -16.25
C SER A 118 -12.42 6.39 -16.24
N ASN A 119 -11.12 6.36 -16.55
CA ASN A 119 -10.26 7.52 -16.57
C ASN A 119 -10.18 8.25 -15.21
N GLN A 120 -10.35 7.49 -14.12
CA GLN A 120 -10.16 7.94 -12.76
C GLN A 120 -8.77 7.49 -12.26
N ASN A 121 -8.41 7.87 -11.03
CA ASN A 121 -7.23 7.28 -10.41
C ASN A 121 -7.42 5.77 -10.31
N PRO A 122 -6.48 4.95 -10.77
CA PRO A 122 -6.63 3.49 -10.73
C PRO A 122 -6.94 2.94 -9.36
N ASP A 123 -6.37 3.51 -8.30
CA ASP A 123 -6.62 3.13 -6.91
C ASP A 123 -7.59 4.08 -6.21
N GLY A 124 -8.50 4.68 -6.96
CA GLY A 124 -9.44 5.66 -6.42
C GLY A 124 -10.58 5.05 -5.59
N PHE A 125 -10.87 3.77 -5.78
CA PHE A 125 -11.87 3.09 -4.96
C PHE A 125 -11.33 2.83 -3.56
N ALA A 126 -12.12 3.13 -2.52
CA ALA A 126 -11.75 2.84 -1.15
C ALA A 126 -12.97 2.36 -0.35
N TYR A 127 -12.70 1.63 0.72
CA TYR A 127 -13.72 1.18 1.67
C TYR A 127 -13.21 1.38 3.09
N GLU A 128 -14.15 1.68 4.00
CA GLU A 128 -13.81 1.87 5.40
C GLU A 128 -13.37 0.56 6.03
N THR A 129 -12.52 0.66 7.05
CA THR A 129 -12.02 -0.50 7.76
C THR A 129 -11.86 -0.18 9.25
N ASP A 130 -12.09 -1.18 10.08
CA ASP A 130 -11.77 -1.14 11.51
C ASP A 130 -10.63 -2.10 11.85
N ARG A 131 -9.93 -2.63 10.85
CA ARG A 131 -8.90 -3.64 11.03
C ARG A 131 -7.63 -3.07 11.63
N TYR A 132 -7.44 -1.76 11.59
CA TYR A 132 -6.27 -1.09 12.15
C TYR A 132 -6.64 0.31 12.63
N GLN A 133 -5.88 0.83 13.57
CA GLN A 133 -6.03 2.19 14.09
C GLN A 133 -4.70 2.95 14.15
N THR A 134 -3.60 2.33 13.78
CA THR A 134 -2.28 2.94 13.73
C THR A 134 -1.57 2.54 12.46
N LEU A 135 -0.52 3.27 12.11
CA LEU A 135 0.32 2.93 10.96
C LEU A 135 0.92 1.53 11.13
N ASP A 136 1.41 1.19 12.32
CA ASP A 136 2.00 -0.12 12.56
C ASP A 136 0.99 -1.25 12.34
N GLU A 137 -0.23 -1.07 12.83
CA GLU A 137 -1.29 -2.04 12.60
C GLU A 137 -1.70 -2.13 11.13
N ALA A 138 -1.74 -1.01 10.44
CA ALA A 138 -2.04 -0.97 9.01
C ALA A 138 -0.98 -1.74 8.23
N LEU A 139 0.29 -1.58 8.59
CA LEU A 139 1.39 -2.28 7.94
C LEU A 139 1.30 -3.80 8.17
N VAL A 140 0.91 -4.22 9.38
CA VAL A 140 0.66 -5.65 9.67
C VAL A 140 -0.41 -6.19 8.72
N CYS A 141 -1.51 -5.47 8.57
CA CYS A 141 -2.60 -5.87 7.67
C CYS A 141 -2.12 -5.97 6.22
N LEU A 142 -1.39 -4.95 5.76
CA LEU A 142 -0.86 -4.92 4.39
C LEU A 142 0.05 -6.12 4.12
N ILE A 143 0.99 -6.38 5.01
CA ILE A 143 1.96 -7.46 4.84
C ILE A 143 1.24 -8.81 4.81
N SER A 144 0.26 -8.99 5.66
CA SER A 144 -0.54 -10.21 5.68
C SER A 144 -1.36 -10.37 4.40
N ASP A 145 -2.09 -9.33 4.02
CA ASP A 145 -2.97 -9.37 2.84
C ASP A 145 -2.19 -9.57 1.55
N CYS A 146 -1.01 -8.98 1.47
CA CYS A 146 -0.18 -9.03 0.26
C CYS A 146 0.86 -10.16 0.28
N ASN A 147 0.85 -10.98 1.33
CA ASN A 147 1.70 -12.16 1.44
C ASN A 147 3.20 -11.81 1.27
N ILE A 148 3.68 -10.86 2.06
CA ILE A 148 5.06 -10.35 1.98
C ILE A 148 5.87 -10.88 3.17
N GLU A 149 7.04 -11.47 2.87
CA GLU A 149 8.00 -11.87 3.88
C GLU A 149 9.31 -11.09 3.72
N GLY A 150 10.26 -11.28 4.63
CA GLY A 150 11.63 -10.81 4.43
C GLY A 150 12.00 -9.54 5.18
N PHE A 151 11.19 -9.06 6.12
CA PHE A 151 11.58 -7.91 6.94
C PHE A 151 12.72 -8.25 7.89
N GLY A 152 12.84 -9.52 8.28
CA GLY A 152 13.96 -10.00 9.05
C GLY A 152 14.05 -9.44 10.48
N SER A 153 15.25 -9.52 11.05
CA SER A 153 15.54 -9.13 12.43
C SER A 153 16.39 -7.86 12.52
N SER A 154 16.21 -6.92 11.59
CA SER A 154 16.92 -5.65 11.62
C SER A 154 16.57 -4.86 12.88
N PRO A 155 17.55 -4.34 13.61
CA PRO A 155 17.26 -3.54 14.82
C PRO A 155 16.33 -2.36 14.55
N LYS A 156 16.40 -1.76 13.37
CA LYS A 156 15.53 -0.65 12.99
C LYS A 156 14.08 -1.06 12.81
N ALA A 157 13.88 -2.28 12.34
CA ALA A 157 12.56 -2.81 12.10
C ALA A 157 11.98 -3.50 13.32
N ASN A 158 12.79 -3.79 14.34
CA ASN A 158 12.36 -4.58 15.49
C ASN A 158 11.16 -3.98 16.21
N ASN A 159 11.12 -2.66 16.35
CA ASN A 159 10.02 -2.02 17.05
C ASN A 159 8.70 -2.17 16.29
N GLN A 160 8.75 -2.24 14.97
CA GLN A 160 7.58 -2.50 14.14
C GLN A 160 7.36 -4.00 13.92
N LEU A 161 8.44 -4.74 13.77
CA LEU A 161 8.38 -6.16 13.43
C LEU A 161 7.97 -7.05 14.58
N ASP A 162 8.03 -6.58 15.81
CA ASP A 162 7.47 -7.32 16.94
C ASP A 162 5.99 -7.62 16.73
N LEU A 163 5.32 -6.81 15.94
CA LEU A 163 3.93 -7.01 15.57
C LEU A 163 3.73 -8.17 14.58
N PHE A 164 4.79 -8.60 13.90
CA PHE A 164 4.73 -9.64 12.87
C PHE A 164 5.21 -11.01 13.34
N LYS A 165 5.65 -11.11 14.55
CA LYS A 165 6.15 -12.38 15.12
C LYS A 165 5.05 -13.28 15.60
#